data_ed0200b0e524387ab45152d400e53735
#
_entry.id   ed0200b0e524387ab45152d400e53735
#
_cell.length_a   1.000
_cell.length_b   1.000
_cell.length_c   1.000
_cell.angle_alpha   90.00
_cell.angle_beta   90.00
_cell.angle_gamma   90.00
#
_symmetry.space_group_name_H-M   'P 1'
#
loop_
_entity.id
_entity.type
_entity.pdbx_description
1 polymer ?
#
loop_
_entity_poly.entity_id
_entity_poly.type
_entity_poly.pdbx_seq_one_letter_code
_entity_poly.pdbx_strand_id
1 'polypeptide(L)'
;IRDGIVSTLPLIIVGSVFLILAFPPFPKEWGISVLAKKYAVQMLLPYRMTMFIMGLYAVMGIGYSLAKSYKLDGITGAILSVCAFLLTIMPKMINPVEVINQTINGQAVQIIVEEGTKGSQLLQEDLGYVMQMSKLGSAGLFVGIIVAIFAVEVYRLTTTTGFKIRMPEAVPESVARSFEALTPAAIIIFTLTILTYWLKIDLHDIIGSVIKPILKFSDSWFSVILIVFMITFFWSFGIHGDSIVGSVVRPLWLMLLEQNATALANGQPVPHIAAEPLYQWFVWIGGSGTTIGFALLLLFKSKSAYGKTLGKAAILPSIFNINEPIIFGAPIVLNPTLLPPFIIVPVVNATIAYFAMAAGLVNRVTSTPPWTLPGPIGAFLATNGDFRALILNVILIVISIIIYYPFFNVYEKKLLAEERAEAKEGEVA
;
A
#
# COMPACT_ATOMS: atom_id res chain seq x y z
N ILE A 1 12.71 7.21 -1.65
CA ILE A 1 11.65 6.40 -2.29
C ILE A 1 10.57 6.07 -1.26
N ARG A 2 10.91 5.44 -0.12
CA ARG A 2 9.95 5.08 0.94
C ARG A 2 9.06 6.24 1.33
N ASP A 3 9.63 7.37 1.69
CA ASP A 3 8.90 8.53 2.21
C ASP A 3 7.95 9.11 1.16
N GLY A 4 8.35 9.10 -0.11
CA GLY A 4 7.50 9.50 -1.23
C GLY A 4 6.29 8.58 -1.42
N ILE A 5 6.45 7.26 -1.25
CA ILE A 5 5.34 6.31 -1.33
C ILE A 5 4.44 6.41 -0.10
N VAL A 6 5.02 6.52 1.10
CA VAL A 6 4.27 6.67 2.36
C VAL A 6 3.40 7.94 2.36
N SER A 7 3.84 9.02 1.72
CA SER A 7 3.06 10.25 1.61
C SER A 7 1.73 10.08 0.86
N THR A 8 1.56 9.00 0.08
CA THR A 8 0.31 8.69 -0.64
C THR A 8 -0.73 7.95 0.22
N LEU A 9 -0.34 7.38 1.36
CA LEU A 9 -1.23 6.56 2.21
C LEU A 9 -2.53 7.26 2.61
N PRO A 10 -2.56 8.55 2.99
CA PRO A 10 -3.82 9.23 3.30
C PRO A 10 -4.82 9.19 2.14
N LEU A 11 -4.35 9.36 0.90
CA LEU A 11 -5.20 9.32 -0.29
C LEU A 11 -5.71 7.89 -0.56
N ILE A 12 -4.87 6.88 -0.33
CA ILE A 12 -5.22 5.47 -0.49
C ILE A 12 -6.28 5.08 0.55
N ILE A 13 -6.08 5.47 1.83
CA ILE A 13 -7.03 5.18 2.91
C ILE A 13 -8.39 5.83 2.63
N VAL A 14 -8.41 7.13 2.34
CA VAL A 14 -9.66 7.85 2.05
C VAL A 14 -10.31 7.30 0.78
N GLY A 15 -9.53 7.05 -0.27
CA GLY A 15 -10.03 6.44 -1.50
C GLY A 15 -10.68 5.08 -1.29
N SER A 16 -10.09 4.23 -0.43
CA SER A 16 -10.66 2.91 -0.11
C SER A 16 -11.97 2.98 0.68
N VAL A 17 -12.21 4.04 1.46
CA VAL A 17 -13.52 4.27 2.11
C VAL A 17 -14.62 4.45 1.06
N PHE A 18 -14.35 5.19 -0.01
CA PHE A 18 -15.32 5.36 -1.10
C PHE A 18 -15.57 4.06 -1.87
N LEU A 19 -14.58 3.17 -1.97
CA LEU A 19 -14.77 1.82 -2.51
C LEU A 19 -15.73 1.00 -1.63
N ILE A 20 -15.56 1.05 -0.30
CA ILE A 20 -16.44 0.37 0.66
C ILE A 20 -17.88 0.96 0.59
N LEU A 21 -18.01 2.28 0.44
CA LEU A 21 -19.32 2.93 0.29
C LEU A 21 -20.01 2.54 -1.02
N ALA A 22 -19.26 2.38 -2.12
CA ALA A 22 -19.82 1.94 -3.40
C ALA A 22 -20.23 0.45 -3.39
N PHE A 23 -19.55 -0.37 -2.59
CA PHE A 23 -19.83 -1.79 -2.41
C PHE A 23 -20.00 -2.11 -0.92
N PRO A 24 -21.11 -1.64 -0.29
CA PRO A 24 -21.29 -1.78 1.14
C PRO A 24 -21.46 -3.24 1.54
N PRO A 25 -20.96 -3.63 2.73
CA PRO A 25 -20.93 -5.01 3.22
C PRO A 25 -22.30 -5.48 3.77
N PHE A 26 -23.38 -5.16 3.06
CA PHE A 26 -24.73 -5.50 3.46
C PHE A 26 -25.45 -6.33 2.40
N PRO A 27 -26.49 -7.12 2.75
CA PRO A 27 -27.29 -7.86 1.78
C PRO A 27 -27.78 -6.96 0.64
N LYS A 28 -27.79 -7.51 -0.59
CA LYS A 28 -28.12 -6.76 -1.81
C LYS A 28 -29.52 -6.14 -1.81
N GLU A 29 -30.43 -6.74 -1.03
CA GLU A 29 -31.81 -6.30 -0.88
C GLU A 29 -32.00 -5.11 0.07
N TRP A 30 -31.00 -4.81 0.89
CA TRP A 30 -31.09 -3.70 1.84
C TRP A 30 -31.04 -2.36 1.12
N GLY A 31 -31.86 -1.40 1.59
CA GLY A 31 -31.96 -0.08 0.97
C GLY A 31 -30.62 0.62 0.78
N ILE A 32 -29.66 0.44 1.70
CA ILE A 32 -28.31 0.99 1.59
C ILE A 32 -27.53 0.39 0.42
N SER A 33 -27.65 -0.92 0.19
CA SER A 33 -26.99 -1.61 -0.94
C SER A 33 -27.64 -1.25 -2.27
N VAL A 34 -28.97 -1.09 -2.29
CA VAL A 34 -29.72 -0.61 -3.46
C VAL A 34 -29.32 0.83 -3.80
N LEU A 35 -29.20 1.71 -2.79
CA LEU A 35 -28.77 3.09 -2.97
C LEU A 35 -27.32 3.16 -3.48
N ALA A 36 -26.41 2.39 -2.87
CA ALA A 36 -25.02 2.31 -3.27
C ALA A 36 -24.90 1.86 -4.74
N LYS A 37 -25.63 0.82 -5.14
CA LYS A 37 -25.65 0.34 -6.54
C LYS A 37 -26.13 1.43 -7.50
N LYS A 38 -27.18 2.19 -7.13
CA LYS A 38 -27.72 3.27 -7.96
C LYS A 38 -26.71 4.39 -8.19
N TYR A 39 -25.90 4.72 -7.18
CA TYR A 39 -24.92 5.81 -7.22
C TYR A 39 -23.47 5.33 -7.26
N ALA A 40 -23.22 4.06 -7.62
CA ALA A 40 -21.88 3.44 -7.60
C ALA A 40 -20.86 4.23 -8.43
N VAL A 41 -21.25 4.74 -9.61
CA VAL A 41 -20.35 5.50 -10.48
C VAL A 41 -19.86 6.78 -9.80
N GLN A 42 -20.78 7.52 -9.17
CA GLN A 42 -20.47 8.76 -8.44
C GLN A 42 -19.64 8.47 -7.19
N MET A 43 -19.96 7.40 -6.46
CA MET A 43 -19.22 6.98 -5.26
C MET A 43 -17.81 6.48 -5.60
N LEU A 44 -17.60 5.89 -6.78
CA LEU A 44 -16.28 5.43 -7.24
C LEU A 44 -15.39 6.57 -7.76
N LEU A 45 -15.92 7.75 -8.05
CA LEU A 45 -15.12 8.84 -8.59
C LEU A 45 -13.95 9.27 -7.68
N PRO A 46 -14.16 9.49 -6.35
CA PRO A 46 -13.05 9.79 -5.45
C PRO A 46 -12.00 8.67 -5.39
N TYR A 47 -12.42 7.40 -5.40
CA TYR A 47 -11.50 6.25 -5.50
C TYR A 47 -10.65 6.33 -6.78
N ARG A 48 -11.27 6.62 -7.93
CA ARG A 48 -10.56 6.73 -9.22
C ARG A 48 -9.57 7.89 -9.25
N MET A 49 -9.85 8.97 -8.53
CA MET A 49 -8.97 10.16 -8.46
C MET A 49 -7.95 10.10 -7.32
N THR A 50 -7.94 9.05 -6.53
CA THR A 50 -6.99 8.86 -5.42
C THR A 50 -6.21 7.55 -5.58
N MET A 51 -6.75 6.44 -5.10
CA MET A 51 -6.08 5.15 -5.10
C MET A 51 -5.78 4.64 -6.51
N PHE A 52 -6.70 4.81 -7.45
CA PHE A 52 -6.54 4.29 -8.81
C PHE A 52 -5.41 4.98 -9.60
N ILE A 53 -5.06 6.23 -9.28
CA ILE A 53 -3.94 6.98 -9.90
C ILE A 53 -2.80 7.22 -8.90
N MET A 54 -2.64 6.37 -7.91
CA MET A 54 -1.65 6.54 -6.84
C MET A 54 -0.20 6.61 -7.33
N GLY A 55 0.11 5.98 -8.47
CA GLY A 55 1.44 6.05 -9.08
C GLY A 55 1.89 7.47 -9.37
N LEU A 56 0.97 8.32 -9.85
CA LEU A 56 1.25 9.73 -10.11
C LEU A 56 1.63 10.47 -8.81
N TYR A 57 0.88 10.27 -7.73
CA TYR A 57 1.16 10.90 -6.45
C TYR A 57 2.45 10.37 -5.83
N ALA A 58 2.71 9.06 -5.96
CA ALA A 58 3.95 8.44 -5.49
C ALA A 58 5.18 9.02 -6.20
N VAL A 59 5.13 9.19 -7.52
CA VAL A 59 6.20 9.80 -8.32
C VAL A 59 6.49 11.23 -7.85
N MET A 60 5.46 12.02 -7.60
CA MET A 60 5.59 13.38 -7.06
C MET A 60 6.29 13.36 -5.69
N GLY A 61 5.84 12.49 -4.80
CA GLY A 61 6.42 12.35 -3.46
C GLY A 61 7.87 11.84 -3.49
N ILE A 62 8.19 10.89 -4.38
CA ILE A 62 9.55 10.36 -4.55
C ILE A 62 10.48 11.45 -5.09
N GLY A 63 10.05 12.18 -6.13
CA GLY A 63 10.82 13.28 -6.71
C GLY A 63 11.14 14.35 -5.67
N TYR A 64 10.14 14.74 -4.87
CA TYR A 64 10.31 15.68 -3.78
C TYR A 64 11.31 15.18 -2.72
N SER A 65 11.08 13.97 -2.20
CA SER A 65 11.88 13.41 -1.11
C SER A 65 13.32 13.14 -1.53
N LEU A 66 13.52 12.67 -2.77
CA LEU A 66 14.86 12.38 -3.29
C LEU A 66 15.65 13.66 -3.55
N ALA A 67 15.03 14.70 -4.14
CA ALA A 67 15.67 16.01 -4.32
C ALA A 67 16.08 16.60 -2.97
N LYS A 68 15.20 16.56 -1.97
CA LYS A 68 15.50 17.01 -0.60
C LYS A 68 16.66 16.26 0.03
N SER A 69 16.80 14.94 -0.18
CA SER A 69 17.91 14.15 0.34
C SER A 69 19.26 14.59 -0.25
N TYR A 70 19.27 15.14 -1.47
CA TYR A 70 20.41 15.74 -2.11
C TYR A 70 20.59 17.24 -1.84
N LYS A 71 19.80 17.80 -0.91
CA LYS A 71 19.78 19.25 -0.59
C LYS A 71 19.42 20.13 -1.80
N LEU A 72 18.65 19.58 -2.73
CA LEU A 72 18.09 20.30 -3.88
C LEU A 72 16.67 20.80 -3.55
N ASP A 73 16.11 21.66 -4.43
CA ASP A 73 14.73 22.09 -4.29
C ASP A 73 13.77 20.92 -4.53
N GLY A 74 12.97 20.60 -3.48
CA GLY A 74 12.06 19.46 -3.51
C GLY A 74 10.91 19.63 -4.52
N ILE A 75 10.40 20.86 -4.67
CA ILE A 75 9.29 21.16 -5.58
C ILE A 75 9.74 20.98 -7.03
N THR A 76 10.91 21.51 -7.38
CA THR A 76 11.52 21.29 -8.70
C THR A 76 11.72 19.80 -8.99
N GLY A 77 12.25 19.03 -8.00
CA GLY A 77 12.41 17.59 -8.13
C GLY A 77 11.08 16.85 -8.35
N ALA A 78 10.02 17.26 -7.65
CA ALA A 78 8.68 16.71 -7.83
C ALA A 78 8.11 16.98 -9.24
N ILE A 79 8.19 18.22 -9.69
CA ILE A 79 7.67 18.65 -11.01
C ILE A 79 8.41 17.92 -12.14
N LEU A 80 9.74 17.87 -12.09
CA LEU A 80 10.55 17.16 -13.07
C LEU A 80 10.24 15.66 -13.11
N SER A 81 10.02 15.04 -11.97
CA SER A 81 9.65 13.62 -11.87
C SER A 81 8.26 13.33 -12.44
N VAL A 82 7.27 14.18 -12.15
CA VAL A 82 5.92 14.06 -12.72
C VAL A 82 5.96 14.25 -14.23
N CYS A 83 6.66 15.28 -14.73
CA CYS A 83 6.85 15.51 -16.15
C CYS A 83 7.50 14.28 -16.83
N ALA A 84 8.57 13.75 -16.25
CA ALA A 84 9.22 12.53 -16.72
C ALA A 84 8.26 11.35 -16.81
N PHE A 85 7.46 11.14 -15.76
CA PHE A 85 6.50 10.04 -15.72
C PHE A 85 5.42 10.16 -16.80
N LEU A 86 4.83 11.35 -16.96
CA LEU A 86 3.82 11.59 -17.98
C LEU A 86 4.35 11.37 -19.40
N LEU A 87 5.62 11.71 -19.66
CA LEU A 87 6.27 11.48 -20.95
C LEU A 87 6.49 9.99 -21.28
N THR A 88 6.38 9.08 -20.31
CA THR A 88 6.41 7.63 -20.58
C THR A 88 5.08 7.08 -21.07
N ILE A 89 4.01 7.85 -20.98
CA ILE A 89 2.65 7.41 -21.36
C ILE A 89 2.27 8.07 -22.68
N MET A 90 2.19 7.27 -23.75
CA MET A 90 1.72 7.79 -25.03
C MET A 90 0.23 8.09 -24.99
N PRO A 91 -0.19 9.34 -25.14
CA PRO A 91 -1.59 9.66 -25.31
C PRO A 91 -2.10 9.13 -26.67
N LYS A 92 -3.35 8.74 -26.68
CA LYS A 92 -4.05 8.32 -27.91
C LYS A 92 -5.01 9.41 -28.31
N MET A 93 -5.05 9.75 -29.58
CA MET A 93 -6.09 10.61 -30.13
C MET A 93 -7.35 9.78 -30.36
N ILE A 94 -8.46 10.23 -29.83
CA ILE A 94 -9.76 9.60 -30.02
C ILE A 94 -10.60 10.55 -30.86
N ASN A 95 -10.71 10.19 -32.14
CA ASN A 95 -11.54 10.92 -33.10
C ASN A 95 -13.01 10.51 -32.95
N PRO A 96 -13.95 11.35 -33.36
CA PRO A 96 -15.37 11.00 -33.37
C PRO A 96 -15.60 9.82 -34.33
N VAL A 97 -16.51 8.93 -33.93
CA VAL A 97 -16.93 7.81 -34.76
C VAL A 97 -18.44 7.89 -34.97
N GLU A 98 -18.82 8.03 -36.23
CA GLU A 98 -20.22 8.03 -36.64
C GLU A 98 -20.59 6.68 -37.26
N VAL A 99 -21.82 6.25 -37.06
CA VAL A 99 -22.36 5.00 -37.59
C VAL A 99 -23.73 5.20 -38.22
N ILE A 100 -24.02 4.42 -39.25
CA ILE A 100 -25.37 4.27 -39.80
C ILE A 100 -25.88 2.88 -39.42
N ASN A 101 -27.08 2.79 -38.88
CA ASN A 101 -27.75 1.53 -38.64
C ASN A 101 -28.40 1.06 -39.94
N GLN A 102 -27.95 -0.07 -40.50
CA GLN A 102 -28.51 -0.72 -41.65
C GLN A 102 -28.99 -2.12 -41.30
N THR A 103 -30.06 -2.56 -41.97
CA THR A 103 -30.52 -3.96 -41.86
C THR A 103 -29.98 -4.74 -43.06
N ILE A 104 -29.06 -5.67 -42.82
CA ILE A 104 -28.50 -6.55 -43.84
C ILE A 104 -28.94 -7.97 -43.52
N ASN A 105 -29.61 -8.63 -44.48
CA ASN A 105 -30.15 -9.99 -44.31
C ASN A 105 -31.04 -10.18 -43.09
N GLY A 106 -31.84 -9.13 -42.70
CA GLY A 106 -32.73 -9.20 -41.54
C GLY A 106 -32.03 -8.97 -40.19
N GLN A 107 -30.72 -8.70 -40.15
CA GLN A 107 -29.97 -8.37 -38.96
C GLN A 107 -29.59 -6.88 -38.97
N ALA A 108 -29.74 -6.22 -37.81
CA ALA A 108 -29.29 -4.84 -37.61
C ALA A 108 -27.77 -4.80 -37.52
N VAL A 109 -27.12 -4.07 -38.42
CA VAL A 109 -25.66 -3.91 -38.47
C VAL A 109 -25.32 -2.43 -38.37
N GLN A 110 -24.34 -2.09 -37.59
CA GLN A 110 -23.77 -0.73 -37.50
C GLN A 110 -22.58 -0.61 -38.44
N ILE A 111 -22.66 0.31 -39.38
CA ILE A 111 -21.59 0.60 -40.34
C ILE A 111 -20.92 1.91 -39.93
N ILE A 112 -19.61 1.89 -39.74
CA ILE A 112 -18.81 3.08 -39.50
C ILE A 112 -18.78 3.93 -40.79
N VAL A 113 -19.08 5.20 -40.69
CA VAL A 113 -19.12 6.14 -41.80
C VAL A 113 -18.23 7.37 -41.47
N GLU A 114 -17.93 8.14 -42.51
CA GLU A 114 -17.20 9.40 -42.33
C GLU A 114 -18.03 10.43 -41.55
N GLU A 115 -17.33 11.27 -40.80
CA GLU A 115 -17.92 12.36 -40.00
C GLU A 115 -18.79 13.28 -40.89
N GLY A 116 -20.00 13.60 -40.39
CA GLY A 116 -20.96 14.44 -41.13
C GLY A 116 -21.78 13.70 -42.16
N THR A 117 -21.75 12.36 -42.24
CA THR A 117 -22.57 11.57 -43.16
C THR A 117 -24.05 11.74 -42.82
N LYS A 118 -24.88 12.10 -43.80
CA LYS A 118 -26.31 12.33 -43.57
C LYS A 118 -27.01 11.09 -43.01
N GLY A 119 -27.64 11.20 -41.86
CA GLY A 119 -28.35 10.12 -41.16
C GLY A 119 -27.48 9.26 -40.28
N SER A 120 -26.21 9.59 -40.07
CA SER A 120 -25.33 8.95 -39.10
C SER A 120 -25.72 9.31 -37.66
N GLN A 121 -25.36 8.43 -36.76
CA GLN A 121 -25.44 8.62 -35.32
C GLN A 121 -24.05 8.64 -34.73
N LEU A 122 -23.77 9.57 -33.84
CA LEU A 122 -22.49 9.64 -33.14
C LEU A 122 -22.38 8.47 -32.18
N LEU A 123 -21.46 7.55 -32.46
CA LEU A 123 -21.13 6.41 -31.59
C LEU A 123 -20.08 6.80 -30.56
N GLN A 124 -19.15 7.67 -30.93
CA GLN A 124 -18.05 8.10 -30.09
C GLN A 124 -17.81 9.59 -30.29
N GLU A 125 -17.78 10.34 -29.18
CA GLU A 125 -17.45 11.77 -29.18
C GLU A 125 -15.96 12.00 -29.46
N ASP A 126 -15.64 13.19 -29.96
CA ASP A 126 -14.27 13.67 -30.03
C ASP A 126 -13.77 13.99 -28.62
N LEU A 127 -12.86 13.16 -28.10
CA LEU A 127 -12.22 13.35 -26.80
C LEU A 127 -10.82 13.96 -26.93
N GLY A 128 -10.33 14.18 -28.14
CA GLY A 128 -8.97 14.64 -28.39
C GLY A 128 -7.93 13.67 -27.87
N TYR A 129 -6.87 14.18 -27.24
CA TYR A 129 -5.83 13.35 -26.64
C TYR A 129 -6.25 12.81 -25.28
N VAL A 130 -6.34 11.49 -25.16
CA VAL A 130 -6.65 10.78 -23.91
C VAL A 130 -5.47 9.97 -23.42
N MET A 131 -5.35 9.87 -22.12
CA MET A 131 -4.28 9.13 -21.45
C MET A 131 -4.86 7.96 -20.68
N GLN A 132 -4.18 6.81 -20.69
CA GLN A 132 -4.63 5.63 -19.93
C GLN A 132 -4.42 5.85 -18.43
N MET A 133 -5.51 6.05 -17.68
CA MET A 133 -5.46 6.25 -16.23
C MET A 133 -4.80 5.07 -15.49
N SER A 134 -4.92 3.83 -15.97
CA SER A 134 -4.28 2.67 -15.35
C SER A 134 -2.76 2.78 -15.31
N LYS A 135 -2.13 3.42 -16.29
CA LYS A 135 -0.68 3.68 -16.28
C LYS A 135 -0.28 4.76 -15.27
N LEU A 136 -1.21 5.59 -14.78
CA LEU A 136 -1.00 6.53 -13.68
C LEU A 136 -1.11 5.88 -12.30
N GLY A 137 -1.64 4.66 -12.22
CA GLY A 137 -1.82 3.88 -11.01
C GLY A 137 -0.66 2.94 -10.72
N SER A 138 -0.99 1.81 -10.10
CA SER A 138 -0.01 0.79 -9.73
C SER A 138 0.71 0.17 -10.92
N ALA A 139 0.04 0.03 -12.05
CA ALA A 139 0.65 -0.52 -13.27
C ALA A 139 1.84 0.33 -13.75
N GLY A 140 1.82 1.66 -13.51
CA GLY A 140 2.92 2.55 -13.84
C GLY A 140 3.88 2.83 -12.68
N LEU A 141 3.63 2.33 -11.48
CA LEU A 141 4.37 2.70 -10.28
C LEU A 141 5.88 2.44 -10.41
N PHE A 142 6.29 1.28 -10.91
CA PHE A 142 7.71 0.96 -11.07
C PHE A 142 8.39 1.77 -12.16
N VAL A 143 7.70 2.04 -13.27
CA VAL A 143 8.17 3.01 -14.27
C VAL A 143 8.35 4.37 -13.63
N GLY A 144 7.35 4.80 -12.87
CA GLY A 144 7.37 6.06 -12.11
C GLY A 144 8.56 6.17 -11.16
N ILE A 145 8.86 5.13 -10.39
CA ILE A 145 10.04 5.09 -9.51
C ILE A 145 11.33 5.30 -10.31
N ILE A 146 11.50 4.55 -11.41
CA ILE A 146 12.72 4.60 -12.24
C ILE A 146 12.89 5.98 -12.87
N VAL A 147 11.83 6.54 -13.46
CA VAL A 147 11.94 7.85 -14.11
C VAL A 147 12.03 9.02 -13.11
N ALA A 148 11.47 8.87 -11.89
CA ALA A 148 11.67 9.84 -10.83
C ALA A 148 13.13 9.87 -10.37
N ILE A 149 13.76 8.70 -10.20
CA ILE A 149 15.20 8.61 -9.90
C ILE A 149 16.01 9.26 -11.04
N PHE A 150 15.71 8.88 -12.29
CA PHE A 150 16.37 9.47 -13.46
C PHE A 150 16.26 11.00 -13.49
N ALA A 151 15.04 11.53 -13.30
CA ALA A 151 14.80 12.96 -13.33
C ALA A 151 15.56 13.71 -12.24
N VAL A 152 15.55 13.20 -11.01
CA VAL A 152 16.28 13.83 -9.89
C VAL A 152 17.77 13.68 -10.03
N GLU A 153 18.29 12.56 -10.57
CA GLU A 153 19.73 12.40 -10.84
C GLU A 153 20.20 13.36 -11.95
N VAL A 154 19.44 13.56 -13.01
CA VAL A 154 19.73 14.58 -14.03
C VAL A 154 19.74 15.97 -13.40
N TYR A 155 18.76 16.29 -12.55
CA TYR A 155 18.72 17.56 -11.82
C TYR A 155 19.93 17.73 -10.91
N ARG A 156 20.32 16.69 -10.18
CA ARG A 156 21.49 16.67 -9.31
C ARG A 156 22.79 16.90 -10.12
N LEU A 157 22.97 16.14 -11.18
CA LEU A 157 24.17 16.22 -12.02
C LEU A 157 24.34 17.61 -12.65
N THR A 158 23.28 18.17 -13.24
CA THR A 158 23.33 19.50 -13.86
C THR A 158 23.64 20.59 -12.82
N THR A 159 23.10 20.45 -11.61
CA THR A 159 23.34 21.41 -10.53
C THR A 159 24.77 21.30 -9.97
N THR A 160 25.28 20.08 -9.71
CA THR A 160 26.58 19.86 -9.12
C THR A 160 27.73 20.12 -10.08
N THR A 161 27.59 19.80 -11.36
CA THR A 161 28.61 20.08 -12.40
C THR A 161 28.59 21.55 -12.84
N GLY A 162 27.58 22.33 -12.39
CA GLY A 162 27.42 23.71 -12.82
C GLY A 162 26.90 23.87 -14.25
N PHE A 163 26.45 22.77 -14.89
CA PHE A 163 25.85 22.80 -16.22
C PHE A 163 24.36 23.25 -16.09
N LYS A 164 24.21 24.51 -15.70
CA LYS A 164 22.91 25.18 -15.49
C LYS A 164 22.97 26.64 -15.89
N ILE A 165 21.83 27.21 -16.22
CA ILE A 165 21.72 28.66 -16.50
C ILE A 165 21.84 29.38 -15.15
N ARG A 166 22.88 30.23 -15.05
CA ARG A 166 23.10 31.06 -13.85
C ARG A 166 22.51 32.44 -14.05
N MET A 167 21.73 32.90 -13.09
CA MET A 167 21.22 34.26 -13.06
C MET A 167 22.12 35.18 -12.23
N PRO A 168 22.19 36.48 -12.54
CA PRO A 168 22.85 37.48 -11.71
C PRO A 168 22.25 37.53 -10.28
N GLU A 169 23.08 37.88 -9.29
CA GLU A 169 22.67 37.95 -7.87
C GLU A 169 21.51 38.91 -7.58
N ALA A 170 21.28 39.89 -8.48
CA ALA A 170 20.15 40.83 -8.36
C ALA A 170 18.78 40.17 -8.66
N VAL A 171 18.73 38.96 -9.19
CA VAL A 171 17.49 38.24 -9.52
C VAL A 171 16.93 37.54 -8.27
N PRO A 172 15.62 37.67 -7.98
CA PRO A 172 15.00 36.95 -6.88
C PRO A 172 15.27 35.44 -6.94
N GLU A 173 15.55 34.81 -5.81
CA GLU A 173 15.95 33.39 -5.72
C GLU A 173 14.93 32.43 -6.38
N SER A 174 13.63 32.71 -6.26
CA SER A 174 12.57 31.89 -6.89
C SER A 174 12.65 31.91 -8.42
N VAL A 175 12.99 33.06 -9.01
CA VAL A 175 13.17 33.20 -10.45
C VAL A 175 14.47 32.52 -10.89
N ALA A 176 15.56 32.74 -10.17
CA ALA A 176 16.86 32.10 -10.46
C ALA A 176 16.71 30.57 -10.47
N ARG A 177 16.02 29.98 -9.49
CA ARG A 177 15.73 28.53 -9.43
C ARG A 177 14.97 28.04 -10.66
N SER A 178 13.98 28.80 -11.16
CA SER A 178 13.21 28.43 -12.35
C SER A 178 14.11 28.34 -13.60
N PHE A 179 15.03 29.28 -13.77
CA PHE A 179 16.00 29.24 -14.87
C PHE A 179 17.03 28.13 -14.73
N GLU A 180 17.50 27.84 -13.52
CA GLU A 180 18.40 26.72 -13.25
C GLU A 180 17.76 25.36 -13.60
N ALA A 181 16.44 25.25 -13.43
CA ALA A 181 15.69 24.05 -13.75
C ALA A 181 15.49 23.82 -15.27
N LEU A 182 15.71 24.83 -16.13
CA LEU A 182 15.53 24.67 -17.58
C LEU A 182 16.46 23.61 -18.18
N THR A 183 17.71 23.58 -17.77
CA THR A 183 18.70 22.60 -18.30
C THR A 183 18.29 21.16 -17.98
N PRO A 184 18.07 20.76 -16.70
CA PRO A 184 17.61 19.41 -16.42
C PRO A 184 16.24 19.10 -17.06
N ALA A 185 15.30 20.05 -17.09
CA ALA A 185 14.02 19.85 -17.74
C ALA A 185 14.17 19.53 -19.24
N ALA A 186 15.01 20.29 -19.96
CA ALA A 186 15.28 20.03 -21.36
C ALA A 186 15.88 18.65 -21.59
N ILE A 187 16.90 18.26 -20.82
CA ILE A 187 17.52 16.93 -20.93
C ILE A 187 16.48 15.82 -20.71
N ILE A 188 15.67 15.93 -19.66
CA ILE A 188 14.65 14.93 -19.31
C ILE A 188 13.61 14.82 -20.43
N ILE A 189 13.06 15.96 -20.86
CA ILE A 189 12.02 16.02 -21.90
C ILE A 189 12.54 15.44 -23.21
N PHE A 190 13.70 15.90 -23.71
CA PHE A 190 14.26 15.39 -24.96
C PHE A 190 14.59 13.90 -24.87
N THR A 191 15.22 13.45 -23.78
CA THR A 191 15.57 12.03 -23.62
C THR A 191 14.33 11.14 -23.65
N LEU A 192 13.32 11.43 -22.83
CA LEU A 192 12.12 10.62 -22.76
C LEU A 192 11.25 10.73 -24.01
N THR A 193 11.18 11.91 -24.64
CA THR A 193 10.48 12.09 -25.93
C THR A 193 11.14 11.24 -27.01
N ILE A 194 12.46 11.25 -27.12
CA ILE A 194 13.18 10.40 -28.09
C ILE A 194 12.90 8.92 -27.82
N LEU A 195 13.01 8.46 -26.58
CA LEU A 195 12.79 7.08 -26.21
C LEU A 195 11.36 6.62 -26.49
N THR A 196 10.36 7.40 -26.01
CA THR A 196 8.95 6.99 -26.01
C THR A 196 8.28 7.25 -27.36
N TYR A 197 8.47 8.45 -27.94
CA TYR A 197 7.70 8.86 -29.13
C TYR A 197 8.45 8.59 -30.44
N TRP A 198 9.78 8.75 -30.48
CA TRP A 198 10.55 8.53 -31.72
C TRP A 198 10.98 7.06 -31.87
N LEU A 199 11.57 6.49 -30.82
CA LEU A 199 11.99 5.08 -30.84
C LEU A 199 10.82 4.14 -30.51
N LYS A 200 9.67 4.65 -30.09
CA LYS A 200 8.46 3.90 -29.72
C LYS A 200 8.72 2.82 -28.68
N ILE A 201 9.62 3.08 -27.73
CA ILE A 201 9.95 2.16 -26.64
C ILE A 201 8.87 2.33 -25.56
N ASP A 202 8.04 1.30 -25.34
CA ASP A 202 7.08 1.28 -24.24
C ASP A 202 7.79 0.81 -22.95
N LEU A 203 8.18 1.78 -22.12
CA LEU A 203 8.83 1.51 -20.84
C LEU A 203 7.91 0.73 -19.88
N HIS A 204 6.60 0.91 -19.97
CA HIS A 204 5.64 0.17 -19.14
C HIS A 204 5.61 -1.31 -19.49
N ASP A 205 5.67 -1.67 -20.77
CA ASP A 205 5.71 -3.06 -21.20
C ASP A 205 7.02 -3.74 -20.80
N ILE A 206 8.17 -3.05 -20.99
CA ILE A 206 9.48 -3.59 -20.63
C ILE A 206 9.57 -3.82 -19.12
N ILE A 207 9.29 -2.79 -18.31
CA ILE A 207 9.38 -2.89 -16.86
C ILE A 207 8.30 -3.84 -16.32
N GLY A 208 7.09 -3.79 -16.90
CA GLY A 208 6.01 -4.71 -16.56
C GLY A 208 6.38 -6.17 -16.76
N SER A 209 7.13 -6.51 -17.82
CA SER A 209 7.58 -7.88 -18.08
C SER A 209 8.53 -8.40 -16.99
N VAL A 210 9.37 -7.52 -16.43
CA VAL A 210 10.28 -7.84 -15.32
C VAL A 210 9.53 -7.93 -13.99
N ILE A 211 8.56 -7.04 -13.77
CA ILE A 211 7.82 -6.98 -12.51
C ILE A 211 6.77 -8.08 -12.36
N LYS A 212 6.13 -8.51 -13.44
CA LYS A 212 5.10 -9.59 -13.41
C LYS A 212 5.54 -10.86 -12.66
N PRO A 213 6.71 -11.46 -12.93
CA PRO A 213 7.16 -12.64 -12.17
C PRO A 213 7.43 -12.34 -10.69
N ILE A 214 7.97 -11.15 -10.38
CA ILE A 214 8.21 -10.71 -9.00
C ILE A 214 6.88 -10.54 -8.27
N LEU A 215 5.89 -9.93 -8.92
CA LEU A 215 4.55 -9.75 -8.38
C LEU A 215 3.86 -11.10 -8.11
N LYS A 216 3.95 -12.04 -9.06
CA LYS A 216 3.44 -13.40 -8.88
C LYS A 216 4.13 -14.13 -7.72
N PHE A 217 5.43 -13.97 -7.57
CA PHE A 217 6.17 -14.53 -6.44
C PHE A 217 5.74 -13.87 -5.13
N SER A 218 5.59 -12.55 -5.10
CA SER A 218 5.19 -11.81 -3.90
C SER A 218 3.79 -12.18 -3.39
N ASP A 219 2.90 -12.67 -4.26
CA ASP A 219 1.57 -13.16 -3.92
C ASP A 219 1.56 -14.64 -3.46
N SER A 220 2.72 -15.30 -3.42
CA SER A 220 2.84 -16.68 -2.96
C SER A 220 2.87 -16.80 -1.44
N TRP A 221 2.39 -17.93 -0.90
CA TRP A 221 2.50 -18.25 0.52
C TRP A 221 3.95 -18.18 1.04
N PHE A 222 4.91 -18.69 0.26
CA PHE A 222 6.32 -18.67 0.64
C PHE A 222 6.83 -17.24 0.82
N SER A 223 6.48 -16.33 -0.10
CA SER A 223 6.86 -14.92 0.02
C SER A 223 6.22 -14.25 1.23
N VAL A 224 4.94 -14.57 1.51
CA VAL A 224 4.26 -14.05 2.71
C VAL A 224 5.03 -14.45 3.97
N ILE A 225 5.40 -15.74 4.12
CA ILE A 225 6.15 -16.22 5.27
C ILE A 225 7.54 -15.59 5.35
N LEU A 226 8.24 -15.48 4.22
CA LEU A 226 9.55 -14.84 4.16
C LEU A 226 9.50 -13.37 4.63
N ILE A 227 8.52 -12.61 4.17
CA ILE A 227 8.34 -11.20 4.56
C ILE A 227 8.04 -11.09 6.06
N VAL A 228 7.11 -11.92 6.57
CA VAL A 228 6.75 -11.94 7.99
C VAL A 228 7.95 -12.31 8.86
N PHE A 229 8.69 -13.34 8.46
CA PHE A 229 9.93 -13.75 9.14
C PHE A 229 10.96 -12.62 9.13
N MET A 230 11.24 -11.99 7.99
CA MET A 230 12.23 -10.91 7.89
C MET A 230 11.86 -9.71 8.77
N ILE A 231 10.59 -9.32 8.81
CA ILE A 231 10.13 -8.22 9.67
C ILE A 231 10.36 -8.55 11.15
N THR A 232 9.96 -9.74 11.61
CA THR A 232 10.14 -10.16 13.00
C THR A 232 11.60 -10.41 13.34
N PHE A 233 12.39 -10.91 12.38
CA PHE A 233 13.83 -11.09 12.52
C PHE A 233 14.55 -9.77 12.80
N PHE A 234 14.29 -8.71 12.03
CA PHE A 234 14.87 -7.39 12.29
C PHE A 234 14.45 -6.83 13.66
N TRP A 235 13.18 -6.99 14.03
CA TRP A 235 12.71 -6.63 15.37
C TRP A 235 13.45 -7.37 16.49
N SER A 236 13.90 -8.60 16.25
CA SER A 236 14.67 -9.38 17.22
C SER A 236 15.98 -8.69 17.63
N PHE A 237 16.52 -7.82 16.78
CA PHE A 237 17.72 -7.00 17.02
C PHE A 237 17.40 -5.54 17.40
N GLY A 238 16.16 -5.23 17.70
CA GLY A 238 15.74 -3.86 18.01
C GLY A 238 15.61 -2.93 16.80
N ILE A 239 15.66 -3.49 15.59
CA ILE A 239 15.51 -2.74 14.35
C ILE A 239 14.04 -2.83 13.91
N HIS A 240 13.42 -1.69 13.60
CA HIS A 240 12.02 -1.65 13.16
C HIS A 240 11.84 -2.34 11.79
N GLY A 241 11.49 -3.65 11.83
CA GLY A 241 11.49 -4.52 10.66
C GLY A 241 10.58 -4.06 9.54
N ASP A 242 9.37 -3.56 9.86
CA ASP A 242 8.45 -3.03 8.84
C ASP A 242 9.03 -1.81 8.11
N SER A 243 9.78 -0.97 8.80
CA SER A 243 10.44 0.18 8.15
C SER A 243 11.48 -0.23 7.11
N ILE A 244 12.18 -1.35 7.31
CA ILE A 244 13.19 -1.85 6.37
C ILE A 244 12.54 -2.69 5.28
N VAL A 245 11.89 -3.78 5.66
CA VAL A 245 11.30 -4.73 4.71
C VAL A 245 10.14 -4.08 3.95
N GLY A 246 9.26 -3.35 4.66
CA GLY A 246 8.16 -2.62 4.07
C GLY A 246 8.59 -1.59 3.04
N SER A 247 9.77 -0.94 3.20
CA SER A 247 10.28 0.01 2.20
C SER A 247 10.54 -0.64 0.84
N VAL A 248 10.85 -1.93 0.81
CA VAL A 248 11.12 -2.70 -0.41
C VAL A 248 9.84 -3.33 -0.97
N VAL A 249 9.00 -3.91 -0.10
CA VAL A 249 7.85 -4.70 -0.56
C VAL A 249 6.57 -3.87 -0.75
N ARG A 250 6.48 -2.69 -0.16
CA ARG A 250 5.28 -1.83 -0.22
C ARG A 250 4.81 -1.50 -1.65
N PRO A 251 5.67 -1.20 -2.63
CA PRO A 251 5.24 -1.02 -4.01
C PRO A 251 4.50 -2.24 -4.57
N LEU A 252 4.97 -3.47 -4.24
CA LEU A 252 4.33 -4.71 -4.66
C LEU A 252 2.97 -4.88 -3.97
N TRP A 253 2.90 -4.66 -2.66
CA TRP A 253 1.65 -4.73 -1.90
C TRP A 253 0.58 -3.77 -2.42
N LEU A 254 0.98 -2.55 -2.77
CA LEU A 254 0.07 -1.54 -3.33
C LEU A 254 -0.43 -1.94 -4.72
N MET A 255 0.43 -2.56 -5.54
CA MET A 255 -0.01 -3.10 -6.83
C MET A 255 -1.04 -4.23 -6.68
N LEU A 256 -0.78 -5.20 -5.79
CA LEU A 256 -1.72 -6.28 -5.51
C LEU A 256 -3.06 -5.74 -4.99
N LEU A 257 -3.01 -4.76 -4.09
CA LEU A 257 -4.21 -4.15 -3.52
C LEU A 257 -5.02 -3.38 -4.56
N GLU A 258 -4.38 -2.58 -5.41
CA GLU A 258 -5.07 -1.82 -6.46
C GLU A 258 -5.70 -2.75 -7.50
N GLN A 259 -5.02 -3.84 -7.88
CA GLN A 259 -5.59 -4.85 -8.76
C GLN A 259 -6.82 -5.54 -8.12
N ASN A 260 -6.76 -5.82 -6.83
CA ASN A 260 -7.91 -6.35 -6.08
C ASN A 260 -9.09 -5.36 -6.04
N ALA A 261 -8.81 -4.10 -5.74
CA ALA A 261 -9.82 -3.04 -5.69
C ALA A 261 -10.45 -2.79 -7.06
N THR A 262 -9.63 -2.79 -8.11
CA THR A 262 -10.09 -2.64 -9.51
C THR A 262 -10.95 -3.83 -9.96
N ALA A 263 -10.55 -5.06 -9.60
CA ALA A 263 -11.35 -6.25 -9.88
C ALA A 263 -12.72 -6.17 -9.18
N LEU A 264 -12.75 -5.78 -7.90
CA LEU A 264 -13.99 -5.57 -7.17
C LEU A 264 -14.87 -4.50 -7.84
N ALA A 265 -14.29 -3.34 -8.20
CA ALA A 265 -15.01 -2.24 -8.85
C ALA A 265 -15.62 -2.63 -10.20
N ASN A 266 -15.01 -3.59 -10.88
CA ASN A 266 -15.48 -4.12 -12.16
C ASN A 266 -16.35 -5.39 -12.02
N GLY A 267 -16.69 -5.80 -10.79
CA GLY A 267 -17.47 -7.02 -10.53
C GLY A 267 -16.74 -8.32 -10.90
N GLN A 268 -15.41 -8.28 -10.99
CA GLN A 268 -14.57 -9.42 -11.32
C GLN A 268 -14.09 -10.13 -10.03
N PRO A 269 -13.74 -11.42 -10.10
CA PRO A 269 -13.12 -12.11 -8.97
C PRO A 269 -11.82 -11.41 -8.53
N VAL A 270 -11.68 -11.20 -7.23
CA VAL A 270 -10.49 -10.57 -6.63
C VAL A 270 -9.29 -11.52 -6.79
N PRO A 271 -8.18 -11.08 -7.46
CA PRO A 271 -7.14 -12.03 -7.90
C PRO A 271 -6.07 -12.34 -6.85
N HIS A 272 -5.76 -11.42 -5.90
CA HIS A 272 -4.57 -11.52 -5.06
C HIS A 272 -4.88 -11.69 -3.58
N ILE A 273 -3.97 -12.40 -2.87
CA ILE A 273 -4.08 -12.66 -1.43
C ILE A 273 -3.11 -11.78 -0.65
N ALA A 274 -1.85 -11.70 -1.07
CA ALA A 274 -0.75 -11.13 -0.29
C ALA A 274 -0.63 -9.59 -0.38
N ALA A 275 -1.75 -8.86 -0.53
CA ALA A 275 -1.75 -7.42 -0.44
C ALA A 275 -1.57 -6.93 1.01
N GLU A 276 -1.09 -5.70 1.21
CA GLU A 276 -0.74 -5.13 2.53
C GLU A 276 -1.79 -5.39 3.62
N PRO A 277 -3.12 -5.27 3.39
CA PRO A 277 -4.11 -5.49 4.44
C PRO A 277 -4.19 -6.93 4.96
N LEU A 278 -3.67 -7.94 4.23
CA LEU A 278 -3.49 -9.29 4.78
C LEU A 278 -2.56 -9.24 6.00
N TYR A 279 -1.41 -8.61 5.84
CA TYR A 279 -0.41 -8.50 6.91
C TYR A 279 -0.94 -7.66 8.06
N GLN A 280 -1.55 -6.52 7.76
CA GLN A 280 -2.05 -5.57 8.76
C GLN A 280 -3.14 -6.20 9.65
N TRP A 281 -4.10 -6.93 9.06
CA TRP A 281 -5.30 -7.35 9.76
C TRP A 281 -5.33 -8.81 10.19
N PHE A 282 -4.44 -9.66 9.65
CA PHE A 282 -4.42 -11.07 9.99
C PHE A 282 -3.07 -11.53 10.55
N VAL A 283 -2.04 -10.69 10.45
CA VAL A 283 -0.69 -11.03 10.95
C VAL A 283 -0.29 -10.11 12.10
N TRP A 284 -0.39 -8.77 11.92
CA TRP A 284 0.07 -7.79 12.92
C TRP A 284 -1.03 -7.41 13.92
N ILE A 285 -1.81 -8.37 14.40
CA ILE A 285 -2.89 -8.13 15.36
C ILE A 285 -2.28 -7.76 16.73
N GLY A 286 -2.50 -6.52 17.14
CA GLY A 286 -1.83 -5.97 18.32
C GLY A 286 -0.39 -5.56 18.09
N GLY A 287 0.01 -5.34 16.83
CA GLY A 287 1.34 -4.93 16.38
C GLY A 287 2.23 -6.07 15.92
N SER A 288 3.48 -5.77 15.56
CA SER A 288 4.46 -6.76 15.10
C SER A 288 4.62 -7.92 16.09
N GLY A 289 4.70 -9.16 15.58
CA GLY A 289 4.75 -10.36 16.44
C GLY A 289 3.40 -10.84 16.94
N THR A 290 2.28 -10.23 16.55
CA THR A 290 0.91 -10.56 16.99
C THR A 290 0.79 -10.52 18.52
N THR A 291 1.31 -9.46 19.11
CA THR A 291 1.52 -9.35 20.56
C THR A 291 0.26 -9.17 21.39
N ILE A 292 -0.92 -9.02 20.76
CA ILE A 292 -2.20 -8.93 21.47
C ILE A 292 -2.44 -10.12 22.41
N GLY A 293 -2.06 -11.35 21.98
CA GLY A 293 -2.20 -12.55 22.80
C GLY A 293 -1.33 -12.49 24.07
N PHE A 294 -0.12 -11.97 23.94
CA PHE A 294 0.78 -11.81 25.08
C PHE A 294 0.30 -10.67 26.01
N ALA A 295 -0.21 -9.57 25.47
CA ALA A 295 -0.82 -8.47 26.25
C ALA A 295 -2.00 -8.98 27.10
N LEU A 296 -2.87 -9.81 26.51
CA LEU A 296 -3.99 -10.44 27.21
C LEU A 296 -3.53 -11.42 28.31
N LEU A 297 -2.46 -12.16 28.08
CA LEU A 297 -1.87 -13.04 29.10
C LEU A 297 -1.30 -12.22 30.28
N LEU A 298 -0.57 -11.15 30.01
CA LEU A 298 -0.07 -10.23 31.03
C LEU A 298 -1.22 -9.64 31.85
N LEU A 299 -2.28 -9.18 31.19
CA LEU A 299 -3.41 -8.55 31.85
C LEU A 299 -4.18 -9.52 32.78
N PHE A 300 -4.48 -10.74 32.29
CA PHE A 300 -5.42 -11.65 32.94
C PHE A 300 -4.75 -12.78 33.72
N LYS A 301 -3.50 -13.14 33.41
CA LYS A 301 -2.82 -14.32 34.00
C LYS A 301 -1.58 -13.97 34.82
N SER A 302 -0.98 -12.80 34.66
CA SER A 302 0.21 -12.45 35.44
C SER A 302 -0.11 -12.36 36.92
N LYS A 303 0.81 -12.88 37.74
CA LYS A 303 0.83 -12.78 39.21
C LYS A 303 1.84 -11.76 39.68
N SER A 304 2.89 -11.53 38.89
CA SER A 304 3.90 -10.51 39.11
C SER A 304 3.27 -9.11 39.13
N ALA A 305 3.72 -8.25 40.03
CA ALA A 305 3.27 -6.86 40.10
C ALA A 305 3.66 -6.10 38.83
N TYR A 306 4.88 -6.33 38.36
CA TYR A 306 5.38 -5.76 37.11
C TYR A 306 4.55 -6.20 35.90
N GLY A 307 4.35 -7.52 35.75
CA GLY A 307 3.59 -8.06 34.62
C GLY A 307 2.15 -7.58 34.59
N LYS A 308 1.46 -7.45 35.73
CA LYS A 308 0.11 -6.85 35.82
C LYS A 308 0.10 -5.38 35.39
N THR A 309 1.08 -4.62 35.84
CA THR A 309 1.18 -3.20 35.51
C THR A 309 1.44 -3.00 34.02
N LEU A 310 2.37 -3.79 33.48
CA LEU A 310 2.65 -3.77 32.03
C LEU A 310 1.43 -4.19 31.22
N GLY A 311 0.72 -5.25 31.61
CA GLY A 311 -0.51 -5.69 30.94
C GLY A 311 -1.58 -4.63 30.89
N LYS A 312 -1.80 -3.91 32.00
CA LYS A 312 -2.75 -2.78 32.06
C LYS A 312 -2.33 -1.61 31.16
N ALA A 313 -1.03 -1.26 31.14
CA ALA A 313 -0.52 -0.19 30.32
C ALA A 313 -0.54 -0.51 28.81
N ALA A 314 -0.33 -1.77 28.46
CA ALA A 314 -0.15 -2.20 27.08
C ALA A 314 -1.44 -2.62 26.37
N ILE A 315 -2.50 -3.03 27.10
CA ILE A 315 -3.69 -3.61 26.45
C ILE A 315 -4.40 -2.63 25.52
N LEU A 316 -4.62 -1.38 25.96
CA LEU A 316 -5.30 -0.39 25.15
C LEU A 316 -4.53 -0.04 23.88
N PRO A 317 -3.22 0.27 23.92
CA PRO A 317 -2.40 0.41 22.72
C PRO A 317 -2.46 -0.83 21.81
N SER A 318 -2.38 -2.06 22.38
CA SER A 318 -2.40 -3.30 21.60
C SER A 318 -3.72 -3.53 20.84
N ILE A 319 -4.86 -3.14 21.39
CA ILE A 319 -6.15 -3.18 20.68
C ILE A 319 -6.10 -2.34 19.39
N PHE A 320 -5.33 -1.25 19.41
CA PHE A 320 -5.12 -0.35 18.27
C PHE A 320 -3.82 -0.63 17.49
N ASN A 321 -3.29 -1.85 17.61
CA ASN A 321 -2.10 -2.36 16.91
C ASN A 321 -0.79 -1.61 17.24
N ILE A 322 -0.71 -1.00 18.42
CA ILE A 322 0.48 -0.32 18.95
C ILE A 322 1.10 -1.22 20.03
N ASN A 323 2.30 -1.75 19.80
CA ASN A 323 2.92 -2.73 20.69
C ASN A 323 4.27 -2.33 21.28
N GLU A 324 4.71 -1.09 21.11
CA GLU A 324 5.92 -0.57 21.70
C GLU A 324 5.96 -0.75 23.23
N PRO A 325 4.84 -0.57 23.98
CA PRO A 325 4.84 -0.88 25.42
C PRO A 325 5.16 -2.34 25.72
N ILE A 326 4.77 -3.29 24.88
CA ILE A 326 5.10 -4.70 25.02
C ILE A 326 6.55 -4.98 24.65
N ILE A 327 7.00 -4.49 23.48
CA ILE A 327 8.35 -4.74 22.96
C ILE A 327 9.41 -4.25 23.92
N PHE A 328 9.24 -3.05 24.48
CA PHE A 328 10.20 -2.43 25.38
C PHE A 328 9.95 -2.77 26.84
N GLY A 329 8.68 -2.90 27.26
CA GLY A 329 8.33 -3.26 28.63
C GLY A 329 8.62 -4.73 28.96
N ALA A 330 8.34 -5.66 28.05
CA ALA A 330 8.67 -7.08 28.27
C ALA A 330 9.99 -7.49 27.61
N PRO A 331 11.01 -6.69 27.57
CA PRO A 331 12.16 -6.64 26.66
C PRO A 331 12.21 -7.84 25.70
N ILE A 332 11.46 -7.75 24.59
CA ILE A 332 11.41 -8.84 23.58
C ILE A 332 12.72 -8.91 22.81
N VAL A 333 13.34 -7.74 22.58
CA VAL A 333 14.62 -7.64 21.85
C VAL A 333 15.70 -8.46 22.55
N LEU A 334 16.33 -9.36 21.78
CA LEU A 334 17.38 -10.29 22.24
C LEU A 334 16.95 -11.19 23.42
N ASN A 335 15.65 -11.37 23.66
CA ASN A 335 15.13 -12.20 24.74
C ASN A 335 14.88 -13.64 24.25
N PRO A 336 15.68 -14.62 24.64
CA PRO A 336 15.56 -16.01 24.15
C PRO A 336 14.22 -16.67 24.55
N THR A 337 13.51 -16.13 25.55
CA THR A 337 12.22 -16.66 25.99
C THR A 337 11.08 -16.12 25.15
N LEU A 338 11.09 -14.83 24.78
CA LEU A 338 9.97 -14.17 24.09
C LEU A 338 10.16 -14.05 22.58
N LEU A 339 11.39 -14.17 22.05
CA LEU A 339 11.64 -14.16 20.60
C LEU A 339 10.99 -15.33 19.85
N PRO A 340 11.03 -16.59 20.34
CA PRO A 340 10.39 -17.68 19.59
C PRO A 340 8.90 -17.43 19.32
N PRO A 341 8.03 -17.11 20.31
CA PRO A 341 6.64 -16.84 20.01
C PRO A 341 6.44 -15.57 19.19
N PHE A 342 7.27 -14.54 19.35
CA PHE A 342 7.23 -13.31 18.56
C PHE A 342 7.43 -13.55 17.05
N ILE A 343 8.18 -14.60 16.68
CA ILE A 343 8.39 -15.01 15.28
C ILE A 343 7.34 -16.04 14.86
N ILE A 344 7.06 -17.05 15.70
CA ILE A 344 6.22 -18.20 15.34
C ILE A 344 4.75 -17.77 15.16
N VAL A 345 4.21 -16.95 16.07
CA VAL A 345 2.80 -16.59 16.05
C VAL A 345 2.39 -15.89 14.73
N PRO A 346 3.08 -14.83 14.28
CA PRO A 346 2.70 -14.18 13.02
C PRO A 346 2.91 -15.09 11.80
N VAL A 347 3.88 -15.99 11.81
CA VAL A 347 4.07 -17.00 10.74
C VAL A 347 2.89 -17.97 10.67
N VAL A 348 2.43 -18.47 11.83
CA VAL A 348 1.25 -19.33 11.90
C VAL A 348 0.00 -18.57 11.45
N ASN A 349 -0.22 -17.38 11.95
CA ASN A 349 -1.37 -16.55 11.58
C ASN A 349 -1.39 -16.22 10.08
N ALA A 350 -0.24 -15.86 9.52
CA ALA A 350 -0.08 -15.60 8.09
C ALA A 350 -0.44 -16.84 7.24
N THR A 351 0.02 -18.01 7.69
CA THR A 351 -0.27 -19.28 7.01
C THR A 351 -1.77 -19.59 7.02
N ILE A 352 -2.41 -19.49 8.19
CA ILE A 352 -3.85 -19.76 8.32
C ILE A 352 -4.67 -18.77 7.48
N ALA A 353 -4.37 -17.48 7.57
CA ALA A 353 -5.08 -16.44 6.83
C ALA A 353 -4.90 -16.61 5.31
N TYR A 354 -3.67 -16.89 4.85
CA TYR A 354 -3.39 -17.12 3.44
C TYR A 354 -4.22 -18.28 2.89
N PHE A 355 -4.20 -19.45 3.54
CA PHE A 355 -4.94 -20.61 3.07
C PHE A 355 -6.46 -20.48 3.27
N ALA A 356 -6.93 -19.76 4.28
CA ALA A 356 -8.35 -19.43 4.41
C ALA A 356 -8.87 -18.59 3.22
N MET A 357 -8.09 -17.59 2.78
CA MET A 357 -8.41 -16.80 1.59
C MET A 357 -8.22 -17.59 0.28
N ALA A 358 -7.20 -18.43 0.19
CA ALA A 358 -6.98 -19.28 -0.99
C ALA A 358 -8.10 -20.29 -1.19
N ALA A 359 -8.62 -20.87 -0.10
CA ALA A 359 -9.75 -21.80 -0.12
C ALA A 359 -11.12 -21.11 -0.27
N GLY A 360 -11.19 -19.78 -0.31
CA GLY A 360 -12.46 -19.04 -0.38
C GLY A 360 -13.29 -19.07 0.91
N LEU A 361 -12.71 -19.51 2.04
CA LEU A 361 -13.37 -19.48 3.34
C LEU A 361 -13.58 -18.05 3.82
N VAL A 362 -12.70 -17.12 3.42
CA VAL A 362 -12.74 -15.69 3.70
C VAL A 362 -12.44 -14.94 2.42
N ASN A 363 -13.09 -13.81 2.19
CA ASN A 363 -12.82 -12.96 1.04
C ASN A 363 -11.38 -12.40 1.09
N ARG A 364 -10.81 -12.19 -0.10
CA ARG A 364 -9.52 -11.52 -0.24
C ARG A 364 -9.66 -10.04 0.07
N VAL A 365 -8.58 -9.43 0.51
CA VAL A 365 -8.54 -8.01 0.91
C VAL A 365 -8.64 -7.09 -0.31
N THR A 366 -9.43 -6.02 -0.20
CA THR A 366 -9.68 -5.08 -1.31
C THR A 366 -9.55 -3.61 -0.91
N SER A 367 -9.43 -3.33 0.39
CA SER A 367 -9.38 -1.97 0.91
C SER A 367 -8.39 -1.85 2.08
N THR A 368 -7.96 -0.63 2.36
CA THR A 368 -7.04 -0.31 3.46
C THR A 368 -7.77 0.54 4.51
N PRO A 369 -8.44 -0.08 5.48
CA PRO A 369 -8.97 0.64 6.64
C PRO A 369 -7.83 1.28 7.45
N PRO A 370 -8.11 2.36 8.22
CA PRO A 370 -7.12 2.98 9.09
C PRO A 370 -6.49 1.95 10.03
N TRP A 371 -5.16 1.84 10.04
CA TRP A 371 -4.40 0.82 10.77
C TRP A 371 -4.63 0.83 12.28
N THR A 372 -5.14 1.94 12.82
CA THR A 372 -5.49 2.12 14.24
C THR A 372 -6.85 1.53 14.63
N LEU A 373 -7.54 0.81 13.75
CA LEU A 373 -8.77 0.11 14.13
C LEU A 373 -8.45 -1.18 14.91
N PRO A 374 -9.37 -1.63 15.77
CA PRO A 374 -9.29 -2.97 16.35
C PRO A 374 -9.26 -4.06 15.27
N GLY A 375 -8.40 -5.08 15.47
CA GLY A 375 -8.14 -6.14 14.48
C GLY A 375 -9.38 -6.72 13.80
N PRO A 376 -10.41 -7.21 14.56
CA PRO A 376 -11.62 -7.79 13.97
C PRO A 376 -12.41 -6.81 13.07
N ILE A 377 -12.48 -5.53 13.44
CA ILE A 377 -13.15 -4.49 12.65
C ILE A 377 -12.36 -4.20 11.38
N GLY A 378 -11.04 -4.06 11.51
CA GLY A 378 -10.17 -3.83 10.37
C GLY A 378 -10.21 -4.99 9.36
N ALA A 379 -10.20 -6.25 9.83
CA ALA A 379 -10.33 -7.44 9.00
C ALA A 379 -11.66 -7.47 8.23
N PHE A 380 -12.78 -7.16 8.90
CA PHE A 380 -14.09 -7.04 8.29
C PHE A 380 -14.13 -6.01 7.16
N LEU A 381 -13.63 -4.81 7.41
CA LEU A 381 -13.62 -3.74 6.43
C LEU A 381 -12.63 -4.02 5.28
N ALA A 382 -11.46 -4.57 5.56
CA ALA A 382 -10.44 -4.89 4.55
C ALA A 382 -10.92 -5.92 3.52
N THR A 383 -11.83 -6.81 3.91
CA THR A 383 -12.40 -7.89 3.08
C THR A 383 -13.77 -7.54 2.49
N ASN A 384 -14.07 -6.25 2.37
CA ASN A 384 -15.34 -5.74 1.88
C ASN A 384 -16.55 -6.26 2.69
N GLY A 385 -16.41 -6.26 4.03
CA GLY A 385 -17.50 -6.61 4.95
C GLY A 385 -17.77 -8.09 5.13
N ASP A 386 -16.78 -8.93 4.96
CA ASP A 386 -16.91 -10.36 5.21
C ASP A 386 -16.87 -10.66 6.74
N PHE A 387 -18.00 -11.04 7.32
CA PHE A 387 -18.08 -11.45 8.74
C PHE A 387 -17.19 -12.65 9.07
N ARG A 388 -16.89 -13.51 8.09
CA ARG A 388 -15.99 -14.65 8.28
C ARG A 388 -14.57 -14.17 8.53
N ALA A 389 -14.19 -13.02 7.98
CA ALA A 389 -12.89 -12.38 8.23
C ALA A 389 -12.77 -11.88 9.68
N LEU A 390 -13.85 -11.31 10.23
CA LEU A 390 -13.91 -10.92 11.64
C LEU A 390 -13.73 -12.15 12.55
N ILE A 391 -14.47 -13.23 12.26
CA ILE A 391 -14.35 -14.50 13.01
C ILE A 391 -12.95 -15.07 12.91
N LEU A 392 -12.37 -15.11 11.71
CA LEU A 392 -10.99 -15.56 11.50
C LEU A 392 -10.01 -14.74 12.34
N ASN A 393 -10.13 -13.42 12.35
CA ASN A 393 -9.25 -12.55 13.16
C ASN A 393 -9.33 -12.91 14.65
N VAL A 394 -10.54 -13.12 15.20
CA VAL A 394 -10.72 -13.55 16.59
C VAL A 394 -10.08 -14.93 16.84
N ILE A 395 -10.22 -15.88 15.92
CA ILE A 395 -9.54 -17.18 15.99
C ILE A 395 -8.02 -17.00 16.03
N LEU A 396 -7.45 -16.12 15.21
CA LEU A 396 -6.02 -15.85 15.18
C LEU A 396 -5.53 -15.20 16.49
N ILE A 397 -6.35 -14.36 17.15
CA ILE A 397 -6.06 -13.86 18.50
C ILE A 397 -6.01 -15.01 19.50
N VAL A 398 -6.96 -15.94 19.46
CA VAL A 398 -6.96 -17.12 20.35
C VAL A 398 -5.74 -18.00 20.12
N ILE A 399 -5.38 -18.25 18.85
CA ILE A 399 -4.15 -18.98 18.50
C ILE A 399 -2.91 -18.28 19.04
N SER A 400 -2.85 -16.95 18.95
CA SER A 400 -1.79 -16.14 19.52
C SER A 400 -1.66 -16.37 21.04
N ILE A 401 -2.77 -16.34 21.78
CA ILE A 401 -2.79 -16.63 23.22
C ILE A 401 -2.23 -18.04 23.51
N ILE A 402 -2.70 -19.04 22.76
CA ILE A 402 -2.28 -20.44 22.96
C ILE A 402 -0.78 -20.61 22.76
N ILE A 403 -0.23 -20.02 21.66
CA ILE A 403 1.21 -20.16 21.36
C ILE A 403 2.06 -19.35 22.33
N TYR A 404 1.65 -18.15 22.72
CA TYR A 404 2.38 -17.36 23.72
C TYR A 404 2.34 -17.95 25.13
N TYR A 405 1.31 -18.71 25.49
CA TYR A 405 1.08 -19.18 26.86
C TYR A 405 2.25 -19.94 27.50
N PRO A 406 2.87 -20.93 26.88
CA PRO A 406 4.02 -21.64 27.48
C PRO A 406 5.21 -20.70 27.72
N PHE A 407 5.49 -19.79 26.81
CA PHE A 407 6.58 -18.83 26.93
C PHE A 407 6.28 -17.75 27.97
N PHE A 408 5.03 -17.32 28.06
CA PHE A 408 4.55 -16.45 29.13
C PHE A 408 4.79 -17.07 30.51
N ASN A 409 4.50 -18.37 30.69
CA ASN A 409 4.73 -19.05 31.98
C ASN A 409 6.21 -19.06 32.38
N VAL A 410 7.13 -19.20 31.42
CA VAL A 410 8.57 -19.15 31.69
C VAL A 410 8.98 -17.72 32.07
N TYR A 411 8.51 -16.73 31.32
CA TYR A 411 8.75 -15.32 31.57
C TYR A 411 8.19 -14.87 32.94
N GLU A 412 6.97 -15.28 33.26
CA GLU A 412 6.31 -14.97 34.53
C GLU A 412 7.06 -15.53 35.72
N LYS A 413 7.58 -16.80 35.63
CA LYS A 413 8.41 -17.37 36.68
C LYS A 413 9.67 -16.56 36.93
N LYS A 414 10.29 -16.03 35.88
CA LYS A 414 11.46 -15.16 35.97
C LYS A 414 11.12 -13.85 36.70
N LEU A 415 10.05 -13.18 36.29
CA LEU A 415 9.59 -11.95 36.97
C LEU A 415 9.32 -12.16 38.45
N LEU A 416 8.63 -13.25 38.82
CA LEU A 416 8.36 -13.56 40.23
C LEU A 416 9.61 -13.90 41.01
N ALA A 417 10.64 -14.46 40.39
CA ALA A 417 11.92 -14.73 41.04
C ALA A 417 12.70 -13.43 41.29
N GLU A 418 12.70 -12.51 40.32
CA GLU A 418 13.30 -11.18 40.43
C GLU A 418 12.63 -10.38 41.55
N GLU A 419 11.29 -10.28 41.58
CA GLU A 419 10.52 -9.60 42.63
C GLU A 419 10.82 -10.17 44.05
N ARG A 420 10.99 -11.50 44.17
CA ARG A 420 11.33 -12.11 45.46
C ARG A 420 12.77 -11.84 45.90
N ALA A 421 13.70 -11.70 44.94
CA ALA A 421 15.09 -11.35 45.25
C ALA A 421 15.17 -9.90 45.75
N GLU A 422 14.52 -8.97 45.07
CA GLU A 422 14.45 -7.56 45.46
C GLU A 422 13.79 -7.35 46.83
N ALA A 423 12.69 -8.09 47.12
CA ALA A 423 12.05 -8.03 48.44
C ALA A 423 12.98 -8.49 49.57
N LYS A 424 13.80 -9.51 49.36
CA LYS A 424 14.78 -9.99 50.35
C LYS A 424 15.93 -9.01 50.57
N GLU A 425 16.41 -8.37 49.52
CA GLU A 425 17.46 -7.34 49.62
C GLU A 425 16.95 -6.11 50.37
N GLY A 426 15.68 -5.70 50.14
CA GLY A 426 15.06 -4.58 50.88
C GLY A 426 14.73 -4.86 52.34
N GLU A 427 14.64 -6.17 52.76
CA GLU A 427 14.50 -6.57 54.18
C GLU A 427 15.85 -6.61 54.92
N VAL A 428 16.98 -6.66 54.21
CA VAL A 428 18.33 -6.73 54.77
C VAL A 428 19.02 -5.37 54.84
N ALA A 429 18.52 -4.39 54.09
CA ALA A 429 19.00 -2.99 54.08
C ALA A 429 18.24 -2.13 55.11
#